data_32c09a4f6aed834723b3ba8f04a3c443
#
_entry.id   32c09a4f6aed834723b3ba8f04a3c443
#
_cell.length_a   1.000
_cell.length_b   1.000
_cell.length_c   1.000
_cell.angle_alpha   90.00
_cell.angle_beta   90.00
_cell.angle_gamma   90.00
#
_symmetry.space_group_name_H-M   'P 1'
#
loop_
_entity.id
_entity.type
_entity.pdbx_description
1 polymer ?
#
loop_
_entity_poly.entity_id
_entity_poly.type
_entity_poly.pdbx_seq_one_letter_code
_entity_poly.pdbx_strand_id
1 'polypeptide(L)'
;MSPPATEIKAVYEEQGYLSGVSILSTQELQDARDSFAALEREFGEEYTAYSLHNVHLKYDWVMMLAKHPRLLEVVTAVLGQDVLLLDSRFICKYPVLNHGSARNQGDKDTIPYTNGSGEREEKDLETNQKTDPGLPFVAWHQDMRYWGLDGGPVLSVWLALDDSKEDNGALQVIPGSHCSGMLPHHPSKRTGNMLSVNQEIPEELVQTENAVLCPLQAGQMSVHDGLLVHASDPNTSGRRRCGFVIRYVPTAAYPIQDPDRPRSFPATVLVSGEDKYHHFKNIKS
;
A
#
# COMPACT_ATOMS: atom_id res chain seq x y z
N MET A 1 14.04 -8.07 -21.56
CA MET A 1 14.65 -9.05 -20.61
C MET A 1 14.66 -8.38 -19.25
N SER A 2 14.24 -9.06 -18.21
CA SER A 2 14.39 -8.55 -16.83
C SER A 2 15.88 -8.43 -16.50
N PRO A 3 16.31 -7.43 -15.73
CA PRO A 3 17.68 -7.32 -15.27
C PRO A 3 18.04 -8.54 -14.39
N PRO A 4 19.32 -8.94 -14.33
CA PRO A 4 19.74 -10.05 -13.48
C PRO A 4 19.51 -9.75 -11.99
N ALA A 5 19.30 -10.77 -11.18
CA ALA A 5 19.00 -10.64 -9.75
C ALA A 5 20.03 -9.80 -8.98
N THR A 6 21.31 -9.90 -9.35
CA THR A 6 22.39 -9.09 -8.77
C THR A 6 22.24 -7.60 -9.05
N GLU A 7 21.78 -7.23 -10.22
CA GLU A 7 21.53 -5.84 -10.60
C GLU A 7 20.29 -5.30 -9.88
N ILE A 8 19.21 -6.09 -9.81
CA ILE A 8 18.01 -5.77 -9.05
C ILE A 8 18.37 -5.44 -7.59
N LYS A 9 19.15 -6.31 -6.95
CA LYS A 9 19.57 -6.15 -5.57
C LYS A 9 20.45 -4.91 -5.38
N ALA A 10 21.43 -4.67 -6.25
CA ALA A 10 22.31 -3.53 -6.17
C ALA A 10 21.55 -2.19 -6.26
N VAL A 11 20.63 -2.07 -7.24
CA VAL A 11 19.80 -0.86 -7.40
C VAL A 11 18.91 -0.66 -6.18
N TYR A 12 18.29 -1.73 -5.66
CA TYR A 12 17.46 -1.65 -4.46
C TYR A 12 18.28 -1.21 -3.23
N GLU A 13 19.45 -1.78 -3.00
CA GLU A 13 20.31 -1.43 -1.86
C GLU A 13 20.78 0.03 -1.92
N GLU A 14 21.02 0.57 -3.13
CA GLU A 14 21.44 1.96 -3.31
C GLU A 14 20.26 2.93 -3.24
N GLN A 15 19.20 2.66 -3.97
CA GLN A 15 18.09 3.62 -4.16
C GLN A 15 16.92 3.41 -3.20
N GLY A 16 16.75 2.21 -2.63
CA GLY A 16 15.63 1.80 -1.81
C GLY A 16 14.37 1.45 -2.60
N TYR A 17 14.42 1.48 -3.94
CA TYR A 17 13.28 1.15 -4.79
C TYR A 17 13.68 0.71 -6.20
N LEU A 18 12.72 0.07 -6.89
CA LEU A 18 12.71 -0.11 -8.34
C LEU A 18 11.31 0.24 -8.85
N SER A 19 11.23 0.70 -10.11
CA SER A 19 9.95 1.05 -10.74
C SER A 19 9.92 0.66 -12.21
N GLY A 20 8.72 0.43 -12.75
CA GLY A 20 8.52 0.12 -14.17
C GLY A 20 8.79 -1.34 -14.55
N VAL A 21 8.79 -2.27 -13.59
CA VAL A 21 9.01 -3.70 -13.86
C VAL A 21 7.74 -4.33 -14.43
N SER A 22 7.80 -4.88 -15.64
CA SER A 22 6.67 -5.53 -16.31
C SER A 22 6.40 -6.90 -15.72
N ILE A 23 5.19 -7.09 -15.18
CA ILE A 23 4.77 -8.32 -14.48
C ILE A 23 3.70 -9.06 -15.27
N LEU A 24 2.55 -8.43 -15.52
CA LEU A 24 1.41 -9.07 -16.13
C LEU A 24 1.46 -8.97 -17.66
N SER A 25 1.12 -10.05 -18.33
CA SER A 25 0.74 -10.03 -19.73
C SER A 25 -0.58 -9.28 -19.93
N THR A 26 -0.92 -8.94 -21.16
CA THR A 26 -2.19 -8.29 -21.48
C THR A 26 -3.40 -9.09 -21.00
N GLN A 27 -3.36 -10.43 -21.12
CA GLN A 27 -4.45 -11.30 -20.71
C GLN A 27 -4.57 -11.35 -19.18
N GLU A 28 -3.45 -11.57 -18.47
CA GLU A 28 -3.44 -11.60 -17.00
C GLU A 28 -3.92 -10.28 -16.40
N LEU A 29 -3.54 -9.15 -17.01
CA LEU A 29 -4.03 -7.84 -16.60
C LEU A 29 -5.53 -7.69 -16.81
N GLN A 30 -6.05 -8.15 -17.97
CA GLN A 30 -7.49 -8.08 -18.24
C GLN A 30 -8.27 -8.95 -17.25
N ASP A 31 -7.82 -10.18 -17.00
CA ASP A 31 -8.46 -11.10 -16.04
C ASP A 31 -8.48 -10.51 -14.61
N ALA A 32 -7.38 -9.87 -14.19
CA ALA A 32 -7.30 -9.19 -12.90
C ALA A 32 -8.26 -7.99 -12.82
N ARG A 33 -8.37 -7.19 -13.88
CA ARG A 33 -9.29 -6.06 -13.96
C ARG A 33 -10.75 -6.50 -13.92
N ASP A 34 -11.10 -7.54 -14.65
CA ASP A 34 -12.48 -8.09 -14.70
C ASP A 34 -12.86 -8.64 -13.32
N SER A 35 -11.94 -9.31 -12.65
CA SER A 35 -12.11 -9.81 -11.29
C SER A 35 -12.26 -8.67 -10.28
N PHE A 36 -11.44 -7.61 -10.40
CA PHE A 36 -11.55 -6.43 -9.54
C PHE A 36 -12.86 -5.67 -9.79
N ALA A 37 -13.28 -5.52 -11.04
CA ALA A 37 -14.56 -4.91 -11.38
C ALA A 37 -15.77 -5.67 -10.79
N ALA A 38 -15.65 -6.99 -10.58
CA ALA A 38 -16.66 -7.76 -9.84
C ALA A 38 -16.71 -7.34 -8.35
N LEU A 39 -15.56 -7.09 -7.71
CA LEU A 39 -15.53 -6.58 -6.35
C LEU A 39 -16.08 -5.14 -6.25
N GLU A 40 -15.82 -4.29 -7.25
CA GLU A 40 -16.41 -2.95 -7.29
C GLU A 40 -17.93 -2.98 -7.40
N ARG A 41 -18.47 -3.89 -8.19
CA ARG A 41 -19.94 -4.08 -8.28
C ARG A 41 -20.55 -4.63 -6.98
N GLU A 42 -19.82 -5.49 -6.28
CA GLU A 42 -20.28 -6.11 -5.03
C GLU A 42 -20.23 -5.12 -3.85
N PHE A 43 -19.13 -4.37 -3.71
CA PHE A 43 -18.84 -3.57 -2.52
C PHE A 43 -18.96 -2.06 -2.72
N GLY A 44 -18.98 -1.58 -3.96
CA GLY A 44 -18.97 -0.16 -4.30
C GLY A 44 -17.58 0.50 -4.25
N GLU A 45 -17.44 1.66 -4.90
CA GLU A 45 -16.17 2.38 -5.05
C GLU A 45 -15.61 2.86 -3.70
N GLU A 46 -16.47 3.31 -2.80
CA GLU A 46 -16.05 3.79 -1.48
C GLU A 46 -15.34 2.70 -0.68
N TYR A 47 -15.89 1.48 -0.69
CA TYR A 47 -15.28 0.34 -0.01
C TYR A 47 -14.01 -0.15 -0.72
N THR A 48 -14.01 -0.24 -2.04
CA THR A 48 -12.88 -0.75 -2.82
C THR A 48 -11.72 0.24 -2.89
N ALA A 49 -11.95 1.54 -2.57
CA ALA A 49 -10.89 2.54 -2.52
C ALA A 49 -9.77 2.14 -1.56
N TYR A 50 -10.11 1.55 -0.39
CA TYR A 50 -9.10 1.27 0.63
C TYR A 50 -9.42 0.09 1.58
N SER A 51 -10.65 -0.43 1.59
CA SER A 51 -11.10 -1.39 2.60
C SER A 51 -10.88 -2.87 2.23
N LEU A 52 -10.40 -3.17 1.03
CA LEU A 52 -10.08 -4.54 0.60
C LEU A 52 -8.73 -5.00 1.15
N HIS A 53 -8.70 -5.32 2.46
CA HIS A 53 -7.52 -5.81 3.17
C HIS A 53 -7.45 -7.33 3.14
N ASN A 54 -6.25 -7.87 2.92
CA ASN A 54 -5.91 -9.28 3.06
C ASN A 54 -6.84 -10.23 2.29
N VAL A 55 -7.41 -9.71 1.19
CA VAL A 55 -8.35 -10.46 0.36
C VAL A 55 -7.67 -11.59 -0.43
N HIS A 56 -6.35 -11.68 -0.41
CA HIS A 56 -5.58 -12.84 -0.86
C HIS A 56 -5.93 -14.13 -0.08
N LEU A 57 -6.47 -14.00 1.13
CA LEU A 57 -6.97 -15.13 1.91
C LEU A 57 -8.35 -15.61 1.46
N LYS A 58 -9.08 -14.78 0.70
CA LYS A 58 -10.47 -15.04 0.30
C LYS A 58 -10.59 -15.37 -1.20
N TYR A 59 -9.78 -14.72 -2.03
CA TYR A 59 -9.86 -14.82 -3.48
C TYR A 59 -8.58 -15.41 -4.06
N ASP A 60 -8.68 -16.56 -4.71
CA ASP A 60 -7.53 -17.28 -5.30
C ASP A 60 -6.79 -16.42 -6.34
N TRP A 61 -7.52 -15.64 -7.15
CA TRP A 61 -6.89 -14.78 -8.15
C TRP A 61 -6.00 -13.69 -7.52
N VAL A 62 -6.35 -13.20 -6.32
CA VAL A 62 -5.50 -12.24 -5.58
C VAL A 62 -4.24 -12.93 -5.07
N MET A 63 -4.37 -14.15 -4.55
CA MET A 63 -3.22 -14.96 -4.16
C MET A 63 -2.33 -15.29 -5.36
N MET A 64 -2.90 -15.58 -6.52
CA MET A 64 -2.13 -15.82 -7.76
C MET A 64 -1.34 -14.58 -8.19
N LEU A 65 -1.91 -13.37 -8.07
CA LEU A 65 -1.15 -12.14 -8.31
C LEU A 65 0.01 -11.99 -7.33
N ALA A 66 -0.23 -12.25 -6.04
CA ALA A 66 0.81 -12.15 -5.01
C ALA A 66 1.90 -13.24 -5.15
N LYS A 67 1.59 -14.39 -5.74
CA LYS A 67 2.53 -15.48 -6.05
C LYS A 67 3.00 -15.47 -7.51
N HIS A 68 2.75 -14.38 -8.26
CA HIS A 68 3.12 -14.35 -9.66
C HIS A 68 4.63 -14.56 -9.86
N PRO A 69 5.07 -15.50 -10.73
CA PRO A 69 6.49 -15.88 -10.84
C PRO A 69 7.44 -14.72 -11.10
N ARG A 70 7.09 -13.81 -12.04
CA ARG A 70 7.91 -12.63 -12.34
C ARG A 70 8.00 -11.63 -11.18
N LEU A 71 6.95 -11.54 -10.36
CA LEU A 71 6.94 -10.70 -9.18
C LEU A 71 7.85 -11.31 -8.12
N LEU A 72 7.71 -12.61 -7.84
CA LEU A 72 8.54 -13.31 -6.86
C LEU A 72 10.01 -13.38 -7.27
N GLU A 73 10.34 -13.39 -8.58
CA GLU A 73 11.72 -13.27 -9.06
C GLU A 73 12.39 -11.99 -8.53
N VAL A 74 11.70 -10.85 -8.58
CA VAL A 74 12.21 -9.59 -8.04
C VAL A 74 12.26 -9.60 -6.51
N VAL A 75 11.21 -10.08 -5.87
CA VAL A 75 11.11 -10.16 -4.40
C VAL A 75 12.21 -11.04 -3.83
N THR A 76 12.43 -12.22 -4.41
CA THR A 76 13.49 -13.14 -3.94
C THR A 76 14.90 -12.64 -4.27
N ALA A 77 15.08 -11.86 -5.34
CA ALA A 77 16.36 -11.19 -5.62
C ALA A 77 16.74 -10.20 -4.51
N VAL A 78 15.76 -9.54 -3.89
CA VAL A 78 15.96 -8.58 -2.80
C VAL A 78 16.04 -9.26 -1.44
N LEU A 79 15.04 -10.10 -1.09
CA LEU A 79 14.85 -10.64 0.25
C LEU A 79 15.53 -12.00 0.49
N GLY A 80 15.99 -12.67 -0.57
CA GLY A 80 16.44 -14.06 -0.51
C GLY A 80 15.29 -15.04 -0.83
N GLN A 81 15.59 -16.35 -0.78
CA GLN A 81 14.67 -17.38 -1.25
C GLN A 81 13.48 -17.65 -0.31
N ASP A 82 13.65 -17.44 0.98
CA ASP A 82 12.67 -17.78 2.02
C ASP A 82 11.83 -16.54 2.36
N VAL A 83 10.62 -16.43 1.77
CA VAL A 83 9.80 -15.20 1.78
C VAL A 83 8.38 -15.47 2.27
N LEU A 84 7.92 -14.61 3.16
CA LEU A 84 6.54 -14.51 3.62
C LEU A 84 5.85 -13.30 2.98
N LEU A 85 4.61 -13.49 2.52
CA LEU A 85 3.64 -12.42 2.33
C LEU A 85 3.07 -12.06 3.70
N LEU A 86 3.22 -10.82 4.11
CA LEU A 86 2.81 -10.34 5.43
C LEU A 86 1.39 -9.77 5.42
N ASP A 87 1.08 -8.97 4.42
CA ASP A 87 -0.17 -8.20 4.27
C ASP A 87 -0.40 -7.83 2.82
N SER A 88 -1.66 -7.66 2.44
CA SER A 88 -2.01 -7.13 1.12
C SER A 88 -3.25 -6.26 1.14
N ARG A 89 -3.34 -5.35 0.16
CA ARG A 89 -4.44 -4.40 0.06
C ARG A 89 -4.59 -3.87 -1.37
N PHE A 90 -5.83 -3.61 -1.79
CA PHE A 90 -6.06 -2.73 -2.93
C PHE A 90 -6.11 -1.28 -2.46
N ILE A 91 -5.53 -0.38 -3.24
CA ILE A 91 -5.59 1.07 -3.02
C ILE A 91 -5.98 1.74 -4.33
N CYS A 92 -7.17 2.32 -4.35
CA CYS A 92 -7.72 2.98 -5.53
C CYS A 92 -7.97 4.46 -5.24
N LYS A 93 -7.61 5.31 -6.21
CA LYS A 93 -8.01 6.71 -6.24
C LYS A 93 -8.99 6.88 -7.41
N TYR A 94 -10.26 7.04 -7.07
CA TYR A 94 -11.30 7.29 -8.06
C TYR A 94 -11.26 8.72 -8.54
N PRO A 95 -11.70 9.01 -9.78
CA PRO A 95 -11.82 10.37 -10.27
C PRO A 95 -12.85 11.13 -9.44
N VAL A 96 -12.53 12.36 -9.08
CA VAL A 96 -13.53 13.25 -8.50
C VAL A 96 -14.45 13.71 -9.61
N LEU A 97 -15.62 13.11 -9.67
CA LEU A 97 -16.67 13.63 -10.53
C LEU A 97 -16.98 15.05 -10.04
N ASN A 98 -16.78 16.05 -10.91
CA ASN A 98 -17.26 17.41 -10.67
C ASN A 98 -18.78 17.34 -10.54
N HIS A 99 -19.30 17.11 -9.35
CA HIS A 99 -20.70 17.25 -9.02
C HIS A 99 -21.05 18.74 -8.97
N GLY A 100 -21.00 19.37 -10.13
CA GLY A 100 -21.80 20.55 -10.39
C GLY A 100 -23.26 20.11 -10.39
N SER A 101 -24.00 20.52 -9.35
CA SER A 101 -25.47 20.51 -9.28
C SER A 101 -26.14 19.14 -9.30
N ALA A 102 -26.42 18.55 -8.17
CA ALA A 102 -27.68 17.97 -7.71
C ALA A 102 -27.43 16.97 -6.56
N ARG A 103 -27.26 17.47 -5.35
CA ARG A 103 -27.59 16.64 -4.18
C ARG A 103 -29.07 16.86 -3.89
N ASN A 104 -29.91 15.96 -4.39
CA ASN A 104 -31.22 15.74 -3.84
C ASN A 104 -31.08 15.17 -2.43
N GLN A 105 -31.76 15.83 -1.50
CA GLN A 105 -31.96 15.38 -0.12
C GLN A 105 -32.65 14.02 -0.11
N GLY A 106 -32.11 13.06 0.63
CA GLY A 106 -32.78 11.83 1.01
C GLY A 106 -31.80 10.66 1.09
N ASP A 107 -31.13 10.48 2.19
CA ASP A 107 -31.29 9.38 3.13
C ASP A 107 -30.21 9.45 4.21
N LYS A 108 -30.72 9.49 5.44
CA LYS A 108 -29.94 9.37 6.66
C LYS A 108 -29.82 7.87 6.96
N ASP A 109 -28.67 7.28 6.72
CA ASP A 109 -28.19 6.13 7.47
C ASP A 109 -26.67 6.10 7.43
N THR A 110 -26.08 6.86 8.34
CA THR A 110 -24.67 6.79 8.66
C THR A 110 -24.41 5.51 9.45
N ILE A 111 -23.76 4.55 8.81
CA ILE A 111 -23.16 3.41 9.52
C ILE A 111 -21.83 3.90 10.11
N PRO A 112 -21.64 3.86 11.45
CA PRO A 112 -20.41 4.35 12.07
C PRO A 112 -19.25 3.40 11.76
N TYR A 113 -18.13 3.98 11.37
CA TYR A 113 -16.85 3.31 11.26
C TYR A 113 -16.41 2.86 12.67
N THR A 114 -16.33 1.56 12.92
CA THR A 114 -15.78 1.01 14.16
C THR A 114 -14.34 0.59 13.93
N ASN A 115 -13.40 1.34 14.51
CA ASN A 115 -12.07 0.82 14.78
C ASN A 115 -12.20 -0.35 15.77
N GLY A 116 -11.46 -1.42 15.57
CA GLY A 116 -11.51 -2.65 16.36
C GLY A 116 -11.05 -2.56 17.82
N SER A 117 -11.22 -1.43 18.49
CA SER A 117 -11.11 -1.25 19.93
C SER A 117 -12.37 -0.51 20.39
N GLY A 118 -13.25 -1.28 21.05
CA GLY A 118 -14.59 -0.83 21.45
C GLY A 118 -14.60 0.16 22.61
N GLU A 119 -14.10 1.37 22.43
CA GLU A 119 -14.31 2.47 23.36
C GLU A 119 -14.99 3.63 22.67
N ARG A 120 -16.19 3.98 23.16
CA ARG A 120 -16.93 5.17 22.76
C ARG A 120 -16.37 6.36 23.51
N GLU A 121 -15.70 7.26 22.84
CA GLU A 121 -15.56 8.64 23.33
C GLU A 121 -16.68 9.51 22.72
N GLU A 122 -17.59 9.97 23.59
CA GLU A 122 -18.45 11.11 23.28
C GLU A 122 -17.57 12.37 23.21
N LYS A 123 -17.49 12.97 22.06
CA LYS A 123 -16.93 14.33 21.91
C LYS A 123 -17.97 15.28 21.40
N ASP A 124 -18.06 16.36 22.16
CA ASP A 124 -18.95 17.50 22.07
C ASP A 124 -19.17 18.04 20.66
N LEU A 125 -20.44 18.29 20.37
CA LEU A 125 -20.93 19.08 19.24
C LEU A 125 -20.57 20.56 19.46
N GLU A 126 -19.58 21.06 18.72
CA GLU A 126 -19.61 22.49 18.36
C GLU A 126 -18.83 22.75 17.06
N THR A 127 -19.48 23.58 16.22
CA THR A 127 -19.08 24.21 14.97
C THR A 127 -19.22 23.42 13.66
N ASN A 128 -20.39 23.64 13.03
CA ASN A 128 -20.68 23.49 11.61
C ASN A 128 -19.76 24.37 10.74
N GLN A 129 -18.57 23.89 10.44
CA GLN A 129 -17.90 24.21 9.19
C GLN A 129 -17.83 22.90 8.40
N LYS A 130 -18.61 22.79 7.32
CA LYS A 130 -18.40 21.79 6.26
C LYS A 130 -17.02 22.05 5.68
N THR A 131 -15.98 21.49 6.30
CA THR A 131 -14.68 21.39 5.65
C THR A 131 -14.87 20.48 4.45
N ASP A 132 -14.55 20.98 3.27
CA ASP A 132 -14.43 20.15 2.07
C ASP A 132 -13.53 18.98 2.42
N PRO A 133 -13.99 17.71 2.26
CA PRO A 133 -13.20 16.55 2.65
C PRO A 133 -12.04 16.32 1.70
N GLY A 134 -11.17 17.23 1.46
CA GLY A 134 -10.00 17.24 0.59
C GLY A 134 -9.86 16.02 -0.35
N LEU A 135 -9.22 16.17 -1.46
CA LEU A 135 -8.99 15.04 -2.38
C LEU A 135 -8.13 13.95 -1.71
N PRO A 136 -8.42 12.65 -1.90
CA PRO A 136 -7.65 11.56 -1.32
C PRO A 136 -6.19 11.57 -1.77
N PHE A 137 -5.26 11.66 -0.81
CA PHE A 137 -3.81 11.59 -1.04
C PHE A 137 -3.15 10.67 0.00
N VAL A 138 -1.88 10.34 -0.21
CA VAL A 138 -1.06 9.65 0.78
C VAL A 138 0.08 10.58 1.17
N ALA A 139 0.12 10.98 2.44
CA ALA A 139 1.16 11.87 2.96
C ALA A 139 2.55 11.23 2.93
N TRP A 140 3.60 12.03 2.97
CA TRP A 140 4.99 11.54 3.11
C TRP A 140 5.13 10.72 4.38
N HIS A 141 5.57 9.45 4.23
CA HIS A 141 5.67 8.50 5.33
C HIS A 141 6.68 7.39 5.03
N GLN A 142 6.89 6.55 6.02
CA GLN A 142 7.65 5.29 5.93
C GLN A 142 6.77 4.14 6.41
N ASP A 143 6.65 3.08 5.63
CA ASP A 143 5.80 1.92 5.94
C ASP A 143 6.24 1.21 7.24
N MET A 144 7.54 1.12 7.52
CA MET A 144 8.07 0.47 8.73
C MET A 144 7.54 1.05 10.04
N ARG A 145 7.07 2.29 10.04
CA ARG A 145 6.44 2.92 11.21
C ARG A 145 5.27 2.12 11.76
N TYR A 146 4.56 1.41 10.89
CA TYR A 146 3.35 0.66 11.25
C TYR A 146 3.61 -0.78 11.68
N TRP A 147 4.67 -1.40 11.15
CA TRP A 147 4.81 -2.85 11.22
C TRP A 147 5.37 -3.35 12.55
N GLY A 148 6.33 -2.65 13.17
CA GLY A 148 6.97 -3.11 14.41
C GLY A 148 7.62 -4.48 14.22
N LEU A 149 8.41 -4.61 13.17
CA LEU A 149 9.17 -5.80 12.82
C LEU A 149 10.67 -5.52 12.92
N ASP A 150 11.44 -6.57 13.15
CA ASP A 150 12.90 -6.61 13.09
C ASP A 150 13.34 -7.89 12.38
N GLY A 151 14.65 -8.09 12.16
CA GLY A 151 15.21 -9.28 11.52
C GLY A 151 15.21 -9.25 10.00
N GLY A 152 14.83 -8.13 9.36
CA GLY A 152 14.91 -7.93 7.93
C GLY A 152 14.04 -6.78 7.42
N PRO A 153 14.20 -6.37 6.16
CA PRO A 153 13.41 -5.32 5.56
C PRO A 153 11.96 -5.78 5.32
N VAL A 154 11.04 -4.83 5.36
CA VAL A 154 9.70 -5.00 4.76
C VAL A 154 9.76 -4.46 3.35
N LEU A 155 9.51 -5.30 2.37
CA LEU A 155 9.47 -4.93 0.96
C LEU A 155 8.01 -4.70 0.54
N SER A 156 7.67 -3.47 0.20
CA SER A 156 6.37 -3.11 -0.35
C SER A 156 6.39 -3.21 -1.86
N VAL A 157 5.47 -3.97 -2.43
CA VAL A 157 5.20 -4.06 -3.87
C VAL A 157 3.93 -3.29 -4.18
N TRP A 158 3.93 -2.50 -5.24
CA TRP A 158 2.75 -1.83 -5.79
C TRP A 158 2.56 -2.27 -7.24
N LEU A 159 1.61 -3.18 -7.49
CA LEU A 159 1.27 -3.72 -8.81
C LEU A 159 0.11 -2.91 -9.40
N ALA A 160 0.36 -2.24 -10.52
CA ALA A 160 -0.59 -1.37 -11.18
C ALA A 160 -1.66 -2.18 -11.94
N LEU A 161 -2.93 -2.05 -11.59
CA LEU A 161 -4.05 -2.52 -12.40
C LEU A 161 -4.50 -1.47 -13.43
N ASP A 162 -4.30 -0.20 -13.12
CA ASP A 162 -4.51 0.94 -14.03
C ASP A 162 -3.20 1.68 -14.25
N ASP A 163 -3.10 2.44 -15.33
CA ASP A 163 -1.98 3.37 -15.52
C ASP A 163 -1.89 4.31 -14.33
N SER A 164 -0.72 4.42 -13.75
CA SER A 164 -0.40 5.32 -12.65
C SER A 164 0.52 6.41 -13.16
N LYS A 165 0.00 7.63 -13.27
CA LYS A 165 0.68 8.80 -13.82
C LYS A 165 0.64 9.95 -12.82
N GLU A 166 1.35 11.02 -13.13
CA GLU A 166 1.39 12.22 -12.29
C GLU A 166 -0.02 12.74 -11.97
N ASP A 167 -0.85 12.92 -12.98
CA ASP A 167 -2.19 13.49 -12.89
C ASP A 167 -3.21 12.63 -12.12
N ASN A 168 -2.94 11.34 -11.92
CA ASN A 168 -3.80 10.46 -11.12
C ASN A 168 -3.14 9.95 -9.83
N GLY A 169 -2.06 10.59 -9.42
CA GLY A 169 -1.40 10.37 -8.13
C GLY A 169 -0.49 9.14 -8.11
N ALA A 170 0.42 9.04 -9.08
CA ALA A 170 1.50 8.06 -9.04
C ALA A 170 2.37 8.20 -7.79
N LEU A 171 3.04 7.12 -7.42
CA LEU A 171 3.97 7.08 -6.30
C LEU A 171 5.12 8.06 -6.52
N GLN A 172 5.48 8.78 -5.47
CA GLN A 172 6.69 9.60 -5.36
C GLN A 172 7.56 9.05 -4.24
N VAL A 173 8.87 9.03 -4.47
CA VAL A 173 9.85 8.50 -3.51
C VAL A 173 11.01 9.49 -3.33
N ILE A 174 11.68 9.42 -2.19
CA ILE A 174 12.97 10.09 -1.97
C ILE A 174 14.06 9.01 -2.06
N PRO A 175 14.79 8.91 -3.20
CA PRO A 175 15.80 7.87 -3.40
C PRO A 175 16.86 7.89 -2.30
N GLY A 176 17.27 6.70 -1.83
CA GLY A 176 18.28 6.54 -0.79
C GLY A 176 17.84 6.87 0.65
N SER A 177 16.62 7.42 0.85
CA SER A 177 16.14 7.83 2.17
C SER A 177 15.98 6.67 3.16
N HIS A 178 15.85 5.44 2.69
CA HIS A 178 15.80 4.23 3.53
C HIS A 178 17.07 4.04 4.36
N CYS A 179 18.22 4.53 3.89
CA CYS A 179 19.48 4.48 4.61
C CYS A 179 19.55 5.44 5.82
N SER A 180 18.64 6.40 5.92
CA SER A 180 18.58 7.37 7.02
C SER A 180 17.86 6.84 8.26
N GLY A 181 17.32 5.62 8.20
CA GLY A 181 16.54 5.03 9.28
C GLY A 181 15.15 5.63 9.41
N MET A 182 14.50 5.41 10.57
CA MET A 182 13.14 5.88 10.84
C MET A 182 13.12 7.37 11.17
N LEU A 183 12.37 8.15 10.39
CA LEU A 183 12.11 9.56 10.65
C LEU A 183 10.95 9.77 11.63
N PRO A 184 10.89 10.91 12.33
CA PRO A 184 9.73 11.27 13.13
C PRO A 184 8.46 11.37 12.29
N HIS A 185 7.33 10.92 12.85
CA HIS A 185 6.00 11.10 12.26
C HIS A 185 5.10 11.78 13.28
N HIS A 186 4.25 12.69 12.83
CA HIS A 186 3.27 13.38 13.67
C HIS A 186 1.86 13.27 13.03
N PRO A 187 0.79 13.51 13.79
CA PRO A 187 -0.56 13.54 13.23
C PRO A 187 -0.67 14.57 12.10
N SER A 188 -1.19 14.15 10.95
CA SER A 188 -1.45 15.06 9.84
C SER A 188 -2.66 15.95 10.15
N LYS A 189 -2.53 17.24 9.82
CA LYS A 189 -3.63 18.22 9.89
C LYS A 189 -4.42 18.30 8.59
N ARG A 190 -3.94 17.64 7.54
CA ARG A 190 -4.54 17.65 6.20
C ARG A 190 -5.70 16.66 6.14
N THR A 191 -6.84 17.11 5.59
CA THR A 191 -7.99 16.23 5.29
C THR A 191 -7.76 15.44 4.01
N GLY A 192 -8.25 14.20 3.93
CA GLY A 192 -8.11 13.34 2.75
C GLY A 192 -6.89 12.41 2.77
N ASN A 193 -6.08 12.41 3.84
CA ASN A 193 -4.97 11.47 3.96
C ASN A 193 -5.49 10.02 4.08
N MET A 194 -5.10 9.15 3.15
CA MET A 194 -5.57 7.76 3.07
C MET A 194 -4.84 6.81 4.02
N LEU A 195 -3.82 7.26 4.74
CA LEU A 195 -3.13 6.42 5.72
C LEU A 195 -4.07 6.05 6.87
N SER A 196 -4.11 4.77 7.24
CA SER A 196 -4.97 4.25 8.33
C SER A 196 -4.70 4.91 9.67
N VAL A 197 -3.45 5.29 9.92
CA VAL A 197 -3.08 6.22 11.00
C VAL A 197 -2.79 7.55 10.33
N ASN A 198 -3.64 8.55 10.55
CA ASN A 198 -3.54 9.86 9.93
C ASN A 198 -2.28 10.59 10.41
N GLN A 199 -1.13 10.25 9.85
CA GLN A 199 0.17 10.82 10.20
C GLN A 199 1.00 11.14 8.97
N GLU A 200 2.04 11.94 9.15
CA GLU A 200 2.97 12.37 8.12
C GLU A 200 4.35 12.65 8.72
N ILE A 201 5.39 12.58 7.90
CA ILE A 201 6.72 13.09 8.25
C ILE A 201 6.66 14.61 8.15
N PRO A 202 7.20 15.38 9.13
CA PRO A 202 7.32 16.83 9.05
C PRO A 202 7.94 17.29 7.73
N GLU A 203 7.35 18.28 7.08
CA GLU A 203 7.78 18.73 5.75
C GLU A 203 9.24 19.16 5.70
N GLU A 204 9.74 19.75 6.76
CA GLU A 204 11.14 20.17 6.93
C GLU A 204 12.14 18.99 6.98
N LEU A 205 11.66 17.77 7.18
CA LEU A 205 12.47 16.55 7.18
C LEU A 205 12.40 15.79 5.85
N VAL A 206 11.52 16.19 4.94
CA VAL A 206 11.39 15.59 3.63
C VAL A 206 12.12 16.44 2.59
N GLN A 207 13.13 15.87 1.96
CA GLN A 207 13.88 16.54 0.88
C GLN A 207 13.09 16.47 -0.43
N THR A 208 11.98 17.20 -0.50
CA THR A 208 11.02 17.13 -1.62
C THR A 208 11.62 17.53 -2.96
N GLU A 209 12.71 18.33 -2.95
CA GLU A 209 13.48 18.68 -4.15
C GLU A 209 14.17 17.49 -4.80
N ASN A 210 14.36 16.40 -4.04
CA ASN A 210 14.94 15.14 -4.52
C ASN A 210 13.87 14.09 -4.84
N ALA A 211 12.59 14.44 -4.77
CA ALA A 211 11.50 13.52 -5.03
C ALA A 211 11.51 13.05 -6.50
N VAL A 212 11.36 11.74 -6.66
CA VAL A 212 11.27 11.10 -7.98
C VAL A 212 9.88 10.51 -8.14
N LEU A 213 9.20 10.88 -9.23
CA LEU A 213 7.93 10.30 -9.62
C LEU A 213 8.16 8.91 -10.22
N CYS A 214 7.35 7.93 -9.82
CA CYS A 214 7.39 6.55 -10.29
C CYS A 214 6.13 6.21 -11.11
N PRO A 215 6.01 6.70 -12.36
CA PRO A 215 4.87 6.37 -13.20
C PRO A 215 4.93 4.89 -13.63
N LEU A 216 3.77 4.25 -13.72
CA LEU A 216 3.63 2.86 -14.16
C LEU A 216 2.57 2.76 -15.25
N GLN A 217 2.84 1.90 -16.22
CA GLN A 217 1.80 1.36 -17.08
C GLN A 217 1.07 0.23 -16.32
N ALA A 218 -0.20 0.02 -16.64
CA ALA A 218 -0.93 -1.11 -16.11
C ALA A 218 -0.22 -2.44 -16.40
N GLY A 219 -0.16 -3.34 -15.42
CA GLY A 219 0.60 -4.58 -15.47
C GLY A 219 2.07 -4.45 -15.05
N GLN A 220 2.56 -3.23 -14.82
CA GLN A 220 3.88 -2.99 -14.22
C GLN A 220 3.78 -2.87 -12.70
N MET A 221 4.93 -3.03 -12.04
CA MET A 221 5.05 -2.81 -10.60
C MET A 221 6.21 -1.91 -10.25
N SER A 222 6.12 -1.31 -9.06
CA SER A 222 7.25 -0.80 -8.31
C SER A 222 7.43 -1.61 -7.03
N VAL A 223 8.66 -1.62 -6.51
CA VAL A 223 8.98 -2.15 -5.19
C VAL A 223 9.74 -1.09 -4.41
N HIS A 224 9.52 -1.01 -3.09
CA HIS A 224 10.24 -0.07 -2.24
C HIS A 224 10.45 -0.62 -0.83
N ASP A 225 11.53 -0.17 -0.21
CA ASP A 225 11.86 -0.49 1.18
C ASP A 225 10.85 0.15 2.14
N GLY A 226 10.53 -0.54 3.22
CA GLY A 226 9.62 -0.01 4.24
C GLY A 226 10.15 1.23 4.96
N LEU A 227 11.45 1.52 4.89
CA LEU A 227 12.08 2.75 5.40
C LEU A 227 12.19 3.84 4.33
N LEU A 228 11.85 3.56 3.05
CA LEU A 228 11.88 4.58 2.01
C LEU A 228 10.78 5.62 2.26
N VAL A 229 11.17 6.90 2.23
CA VAL A 229 10.22 8.03 2.33
C VAL A 229 9.46 8.13 1.02
N HIS A 230 8.13 8.03 1.08
CA HIS A 230 7.29 8.03 -0.10
C HIS A 230 5.91 8.66 0.15
N ALA A 231 5.26 9.05 -0.93
CA ALA A 231 3.95 9.71 -0.91
C ALA A 231 3.20 9.48 -2.22
N SER A 232 1.96 9.94 -2.31
CA SER A 232 1.25 10.07 -3.58
C SER A 232 0.21 11.18 -3.54
N ASP A 233 0.24 12.04 -4.55
CA ASP A 233 -0.68 13.17 -4.70
C ASP A 233 -2.11 12.72 -4.99
N PRO A 234 -3.10 13.60 -4.87
CA PRO A 234 -4.48 13.31 -5.26
C PRO A 234 -4.60 12.91 -6.74
N ASN A 235 -5.67 12.18 -7.04
CA ASN A 235 -6.09 11.98 -8.43
C ASN A 235 -6.90 13.20 -8.89
N THR A 236 -6.33 13.98 -9.79
CA THR A 236 -6.98 15.15 -10.43
C THR A 236 -7.48 14.83 -11.83
N SER A 237 -7.26 13.62 -12.32
CA SER A 237 -7.68 13.15 -13.65
C SER A 237 -9.11 12.59 -13.65
N GLY A 238 -9.66 12.39 -14.86
CA GLY A 238 -10.93 11.67 -15.06
C GLY A 238 -10.80 10.14 -15.06
N ARG A 239 -9.65 9.58 -14.65
CA ARG A 239 -9.37 8.13 -14.70
C ARG A 239 -9.15 7.57 -13.30
N ARG A 240 -9.66 6.37 -13.03
CA ARG A 240 -9.31 5.61 -11.83
C ARG A 240 -7.81 5.27 -11.82
N ARG A 241 -7.21 5.22 -10.64
CA ARG A 241 -5.90 4.63 -10.39
C ARG A 241 -6.04 3.55 -9.33
N CYS A 242 -5.99 2.30 -9.73
CA CYS A 242 -6.06 1.15 -8.84
C CYS A 242 -4.75 0.38 -8.85
N GLY A 243 -4.25 0.04 -7.68
CA GLY A 243 -3.08 -0.81 -7.49
C GLY A 243 -3.26 -1.82 -6.38
N PHE A 244 -2.61 -2.96 -6.55
CA PHE A 244 -2.53 -4.01 -5.55
C PHE A 244 -1.22 -3.88 -4.79
N VAL A 245 -1.31 -3.59 -3.50
CA VAL A 245 -0.17 -3.43 -2.59
C VAL A 245 0.04 -4.71 -1.81
N ILE A 246 1.28 -5.20 -1.79
CA ILE A 246 1.65 -6.44 -1.12
C ILE A 246 2.92 -6.17 -0.32
N ARG A 247 2.97 -6.62 0.94
CA ARG A 247 4.16 -6.54 1.79
C ARG A 247 4.76 -7.91 1.95
N TYR A 248 6.06 -7.99 1.66
CA TYR A 248 6.86 -9.20 1.83
C TYR A 248 7.95 -8.98 2.85
N VAL A 249 8.29 -10.05 3.57
CA VAL A 249 9.40 -10.08 4.52
C VAL A 249 10.19 -11.38 4.35
N PRO A 250 11.49 -11.41 4.66
CA PRO A 250 12.20 -12.67 4.77
C PRO A 250 11.66 -13.46 5.97
N THR A 251 11.73 -14.77 5.94
CA THR A 251 11.27 -15.63 7.06
C THR A 251 12.05 -15.39 8.36
N ALA A 252 13.24 -14.76 8.29
CA ALA A 252 14.01 -14.34 9.45
C ALA A 252 13.41 -13.12 10.18
N ALA A 253 12.52 -12.35 9.54
CA ALA A 253 11.84 -11.24 10.19
C ALA A 253 10.92 -11.72 11.31
N TYR A 254 10.82 -10.93 12.38
CA TYR A 254 10.00 -11.26 13.55
C TYR A 254 9.32 -10.03 14.13
N PRO A 255 8.12 -10.21 14.75
CA PRO A 255 7.44 -9.14 15.47
C PRO A 255 8.25 -8.70 16.70
N ILE A 256 8.48 -7.39 16.82
CA ILE A 256 9.07 -6.82 18.04
C ILE A 256 8.07 -7.04 19.19
N GLN A 257 8.56 -7.58 20.30
CA GLN A 257 7.75 -7.81 21.48
C GLN A 257 7.52 -6.47 22.19
N ASP A 258 6.29 -6.00 22.12
CA ASP A 258 5.83 -4.79 22.79
C ASP A 258 4.56 -5.14 23.59
N PRO A 259 4.65 -5.25 24.93
CA PRO A 259 3.50 -5.62 25.76
C PRO A 259 2.35 -4.63 25.67
N ASP A 260 2.64 -3.35 25.42
CA ASP A 260 1.63 -2.28 25.31
C ASP A 260 1.00 -2.23 23.92
N ARG A 261 1.65 -2.85 22.92
CA ARG A 261 1.21 -2.90 21.53
C ARG A 261 1.45 -4.28 20.91
N PRO A 262 0.75 -5.32 21.35
CA PRO A 262 0.92 -6.66 20.80
C PRO A 262 0.63 -6.67 19.30
N ARG A 263 1.57 -7.19 18.51
CA ARG A 263 1.45 -7.28 17.05
C ARG A 263 0.91 -8.64 16.66
N SER A 264 0.00 -8.65 15.69
CA SER A 264 -0.56 -9.87 15.13
C SER A 264 -0.59 -9.76 13.61
N PHE A 265 -0.17 -10.84 12.94
CA PHE A 265 -0.10 -10.92 11.47
C PHE A 265 -0.85 -12.16 10.97
N PRO A 266 -2.19 -12.19 11.12
CA PRO A 266 -2.99 -13.37 10.82
C PRO A 266 -3.09 -13.68 9.31
N ALA A 267 -2.68 -12.75 8.47
CA ALA A 267 -2.72 -12.87 7.01
C ALA A 267 -1.41 -13.37 6.40
N THR A 268 -0.42 -13.72 7.22
CA THR A 268 0.90 -14.16 6.75
C THR A 268 0.81 -15.51 6.03
N VAL A 269 1.45 -15.59 4.85
CA VAL A 269 1.50 -16.78 4.00
C VAL A 269 2.92 -17.01 3.51
N LEU A 270 3.42 -18.24 3.54
CA LEU A 270 4.67 -18.59 2.88
C LEU A 270 4.47 -18.58 1.37
N VAL A 271 5.26 -17.78 0.65
CA VAL A 271 5.14 -17.60 -0.80
C VAL A 271 6.35 -18.10 -1.58
N SER A 272 7.48 -18.27 -0.91
CA SER A 272 8.71 -18.84 -1.50
C SER A 272 9.57 -19.50 -0.42
N GLY A 273 10.27 -20.57 -0.78
CA GLY A 273 11.23 -21.26 0.08
C GLY A 273 10.62 -21.98 1.30
N GLU A 274 11.32 -21.90 2.41
CA GLU A 274 10.97 -22.58 3.67
C GLU A 274 10.94 -21.58 4.83
N ASP A 275 9.96 -21.68 5.73
CA ASP A 275 9.98 -20.97 7.01
C ASP A 275 10.66 -21.81 8.09
N LYS A 276 11.94 -21.54 8.33
CA LYS A 276 12.77 -22.26 9.33
C LYS A 276 12.66 -21.65 10.72
N TYR A 277 12.13 -20.42 10.84
CA TYR A 277 12.16 -19.64 12.09
C TYR A 277 10.83 -19.70 12.84
N HIS A 278 9.70 -19.86 12.13
CA HIS A 278 8.36 -19.91 12.71
C HIS A 278 8.02 -18.73 13.63
N HIS A 279 8.50 -17.53 13.28
CA HIS A 279 8.27 -16.32 14.06
C HIS A 279 6.81 -15.84 14.01
N PHE A 280 6.10 -16.18 12.94
CA PHE A 280 4.70 -15.82 12.77
C PHE A 280 3.80 -17.01 13.09
N LYS A 281 2.72 -16.78 13.85
CA LYS A 281 1.76 -17.82 14.21
C LYS A 281 0.76 -18.05 13.07
N ASN A 282 0.37 -19.30 12.84
CA ASN A 282 -0.68 -19.68 11.89
C ASN A 282 -0.38 -19.37 10.42
N ILE A 283 0.85 -19.50 9.97
CA ILE A 283 1.18 -19.41 8.55
C ILE A 283 0.39 -20.46 7.77
N LYS A 284 -0.36 -20.01 6.76
CA LYS A 284 -0.98 -20.91 5.78
C LYS A 284 0.03 -21.20 4.68
N SER A 285 0.18 -22.43 4.33
CA SER A 285 1.01 -22.90 3.21
C SER A 285 0.21 -22.92 1.91
#